data_079cabb883327a11281859788dd50b5a
#
_entry.id   079cabb883327a11281859788dd50b5a
#
_cell.length_a   1.000
_cell.length_b   1.000
_cell.length_c   1.000
_cell.angle_alpha   90.00
_cell.angle_beta   90.00
_cell.angle_gamma   90.00
#
_symmetry.space_group_name_H-M   'P 1'
#
loop_
_entity.id
_entity.type
_entity.pdbx_description
1 polymer ?
#
loop_
_entity_poly.entity_id
_entity_poly.type
_entity_poly.pdbx_seq_one_letter_code
_entity_poly.pdbx_strand_id
1 'polypeptide(L)'
;MNAPIIFSNSENERITSAVGSSFIIHEWRGSGPDYMHVHYADDEAWHVIEGTLTFKFTDRTYIAQKGTTVFVPAGTAHTYTADSSARYLLILTDQLNKLIEELHATPIASHNEVMKKYHSEILK
;
A
#
# COMPACT_ATOMS: atom_id res chain seq x y z
N MET A 1 4.59 -15.48 -25.03
CA MET A 1 5.43 -14.28 -24.84
C MET A 1 4.65 -13.19 -24.13
N ASN A 2 5.28 -12.56 -23.17
CA ASN A 2 4.65 -11.52 -22.37
C ASN A 2 5.01 -10.15 -22.89
N ALA A 3 4.01 -9.38 -23.31
CA ALA A 3 4.22 -8.03 -23.79
C ALA A 3 4.21 -7.04 -22.61
N PRO A 4 5.01 -5.98 -22.69
CA PRO A 4 4.95 -4.94 -21.66
C PRO A 4 3.57 -4.26 -21.67
N ILE A 5 3.13 -3.84 -20.49
CA ILE A 5 1.91 -3.06 -20.30
C ILE A 5 2.34 -1.65 -19.91
N ILE A 6 1.80 -0.66 -20.62
CA ILE A 6 2.21 0.73 -20.41
C ILE A 6 1.01 1.55 -19.94
N PHE A 7 1.19 2.26 -18.84
CA PHE A 7 0.21 3.19 -18.29
C PHE A 7 0.85 4.59 -18.35
N SER A 8 0.32 5.44 -19.22
CA SER A 8 0.85 6.79 -19.38
C SER A 8 0.18 7.76 -18.41
N ASN A 9 0.77 8.94 -18.26
CA ASN A 9 0.24 9.99 -17.39
C ASN A 9 -0.77 10.86 -18.11
N SER A 10 -1.56 10.30 -19.00
CA SER A 10 -2.62 11.02 -19.69
C SER A 10 -3.89 11.00 -18.83
N GLU A 11 -4.61 12.12 -18.78
CA GLU A 11 -5.83 12.21 -17.97
C GLU A 11 -6.95 11.29 -18.41
N ASN A 12 -6.92 10.79 -19.63
CA ASN A 12 -7.92 9.87 -20.16
C ASN A 12 -7.48 8.41 -20.10
N GLU A 13 -6.33 8.16 -19.50
CA GLU A 13 -5.82 6.82 -19.38
C GLU A 13 -6.49 6.04 -18.26
N ARG A 14 -6.51 4.74 -18.43
CA ARG A 14 -7.00 3.84 -17.37
C ARG A 14 -6.09 3.90 -16.15
N ILE A 15 -6.66 3.58 -15.00
CA ILE A 15 -5.92 3.50 -13.75
C ILE A 15 -4.83 2.42 -13.86
N THR A 16 -3.63 2.74 -13.40
CA THR A 16 -2.52 1.80 -13.37
C THR A 16 -2.88 0.58 -12.53
N SER A 17 -2.83 -0.60 -13.13
CA SER A 17 -3.06 -1.84 -12.40
C SER A 17 -2.40 -2.98 -13.16
N ALA A 18 -1.36 -3.55 -12.58
CA ALA A 18 -0.62 -4.64 -13.19
C ALA A 18 -0.28 -5.70 -12.15
N VAL A 19 -0.63 -6.95 -12.44
CA VAL A 19 -0.36 -8.08 -11.56
C VAL A 19 0.70 -8.94 -12.22
N GLY A 20 1.90 -8.93 -11.65
CA GLY A 20 3.02 -9.73 -12.13
C GLY A 20 3.21 -10.98 -11.29
N SER A 21 4.20 -11.77 -11.66
CA SER A 21 4.56 -12.98 -10.92
C SER A 21 5.38 -12.67 -9.67
N SER A 22 6.05 -11.52 -9.61
CA SER A 22 6.94 -11.16 -8.51
C SER A 22 6.40 -10.02 -7.67
N PHE A 23 5.69 -9.08 -8.30
CA PHE A 23 5.10 -7.94 -7.60
C PHE A 23 3.90 -7.42 -8.38
N ILE A 24 3.16 -6.54 -7.71
CA ILE A 24 1.91 -5.97 -8.21
C ILE A 24 2.02 -4.46 -8.05
N ILE A 25 1.50 -3.71 -9.02
CA ILE A 25 1.40 -2.25 -8.94
C ILE A 25 -0.06 -1.87 -9.12
N HIS A 26 -0.61 -1.12 -8.16
CA HIS A 26 -1.95 -0.55 -8.24
C HIS A 26 -1.91 0.94 -7.99
N GLU A 27 -2.67 1.71 -8.76
CA GLU A 27 -2.95 3.09 -8.40
C GLU A 27 -4.06 3.09 -7.34
N TRP A 28 -3.83 3.85 -6.26
CA TRP A 28 -4.73 3.90 -5.11
C TRP A 28 -4.94 5.34 -4.68
N ARG A 29 -6.04 5.58 -3.95
CA ARG A 29 -6.38 6.93 -3.49
C ARG A 29 -6.69 7.03 -2.00
N GLY A 30 -7.04 5.93 -1.36
CA GLY A 30 -7.46 5.91 0.03
C GLY A 30 -6.32 5.85 1.02
N SER A 31 -6.66 6.07 2.28
CA SER A 31 -5.73 5.86 3.39
C SER A 31 -5.57 4.38 3.67
N GLY A 32 -4.48 4.03 4.35
CA GLY A 32 -4.32 2.71 4.93
C GLY A 32 -5.20 2.54 6.16
N PRO A 33 -5.09 1.41 6.84
CA PRO A 33 -5.81 1.22 8.10
C PRO A 33 -5.34 2.25 9.12
N ASP A 34 -6.24 2.66 10.02
CA ASP A 34 -5.90 3.65 11.04
C ASP A 34 -5.21 3.07 12.27
N TYR A 35 -4.78 1.83 12.17
CA TYR A 35 -3.97 1.17 13.21
C TYR A 35 -2.56 0.91 12.72
N MET A 36 -1.61 1.00 13.64
CA MET A 36 -0.22 0.64 13.37
C MET A 36 -0.13 -0.86 13.12
N HIS A 37 0.59 -1.27 12.08
CA HIS A 37 0.73 -2.68 11.74
C HIS A 37 2.11 -2.96 11.16
N VAL A 38 2.44 -4.24 11.07
CA VAL A 38 3.73 -4.68 10.53
C VAL A 38 3.51 -5.91 9.64
N HIS A 39 4.23 -5.95 8.53
CA HIS A 39 4.30 -7.11 7.65
C HIS A 39 5.68 -7.75 7.83
N TYR A 40 5.73 -8.96 8.34
CA TYR A 40 7.02 -9.59 8.68
C TYR A 40 7.72 -10.22 7.49
N ALA A 41 6.98 -10.57 6.45
CA ALA A 41 7.51 -11.32 5.31
C ALA A 41 7.54 -10.54 3.99
N ASP A 42 6.99 -9.34 3.94
CA ASP A 42 6.80 -8.62 2.69
C ASP A 42 7.26 -7.18 2.78
N ASP A 43 7.93 -6.73 1.72
CA ASP A 43 8.22 -5.32 1.49
C ASP A 43 7.03 -4.65 0.83
N GLU A 44 6.92 -3.34 1.01
CA GLU A 44 5.83 -2.55 0.44
C GLU A 44 6.35 -1.17 0.06
N ALA A 45 5.85 -0.60 -1.04
CA ALA A 45 6.29 0.73 -1.45
C ALA A 45 5.14 1.56 -2.00
N TRP A 46 5.28 2.86 -1.87
CA TRP A 46 4.34 3.86 -2.39
C TRP A 46 5.10 4.89 -3.21
N HIS A 47 4.52 5.33 -4.29
CA HIS A 47 5.03 6.47 -5.04
C HIS A 47 3.91 7.48 -5.23
N VAL A 48 4.06 8.68 -4.69
CA VAL A 48 3.03 9.71 -4.68
C VAL A 48 3.00 10.43 -6.02
N ILE A 49 1.85 10.35 -6.71
CA ILE A 49 1.63 11.01 -8.01
C ILE A 49 1.04 12.40 -7.79
N GLU A 50 0.06 12.52 -6.90
CA GLU A 50 -0.60 13.78 -6.56
C GLU A 50 -0.97 13.78 -5.08
N GLY A 51 -1.11 14.97 -4.51
CA GLY A 51 -1.51 15.11 -3.11
C GLY A 51 -0.43 14.68 -2.15
N THR A 52 -0.84 14.26 -0.97
CA THR A 52 0.07 14.00 0.13
C THR A 52 -0.34 12.74 0.88
N LEU A 53 0.64 11.93 1.23
CA LEU A 53 0.48 10.81 2.17
C LEU A 53 1.25 11.15 3.45
N THR A 54 0.63 10.93 4.59
CA THR A 54 1.30 11.09 5.89
C THR A 54 1.54 9.71 6.48
N PHE A 55 2.80 9.34 6.59
CA PHE A 55 3.20 8.06 7.16
C PHE A 55 3.54 8.21 8.63
N LYS A 56 3.10 7.25 9.42
CA LYS A 56 3.50 7.15 10.84
C LYS A 56 4.33 5.89 11.02
N PHE A 57 5.53 6.11 11.56
CA PHE A 57 6.43 5.03 11.98
C PHE A 57 6.55 5.06 13.49
N THR A 58 7.22 4.09 14.07
CA THR A 58 7.34 4.00 15.54
C THR A 58 8.02 5.24 16.14
N ASP A 59 8.99 5.80 15.43
CA ASP A 59 9.84 6.87 15.93
C ASP A 59 9.60 8.22 15.28
N ARG A 60 8.75 8.30 14.26
CA ARG A 60 8.55 9.57 13.54
C ARG A 60 7.32 9.52 12.62
N THR A 61 6.94 10.71 12.19
CA THR A 61 5.92 10.91 11.15
C THR A 61 6.61 11.52 9.93
N TYR A 62 6.26 11.09 8.75
CA TYR A 62 6.81 11.64 7.51
C TYR A 62 5.69 12.03 6.55
N ILE A 63 5.77 13.24 6.02
CA ILE A 63 4.82 13.75 5.03
C ILE A 63 5.42 13.57 3.64
N ALA A 64 4.83 12.65 2.86
CA ALA A 64 5.30 12.33 1.52
C ALA A 64 4.50 13.14 0.51
N GLN A 65 5.17 14.06 -0.17
CA GLN A 65 4.58 14.92 -1.19
C GLN A 65 4.76 14.32 -2.57
N LYS A 66 4.10 14.93 -3.56
CA LYS A 66 4.21 14.56 -4.96
C LYS A 66 5.65 14.25 -5.37
N GLY A 67 5.87 13.13 -6.02
CA GLY A 67 7.19 12.68 -6.47
C GLY A 67 8.00 11.88 -5.45
N THR A 68 7.47 11.71 -4.24
CA THR A 68 8.16 10.96 -3.18
C THR A 68 7.86 9.47 -3.31
N THR A 69 8.90 8.66 -3.14
CA THR A 69 8.77 7.21 -3.03
C THR A 69 9.07 6.81 -1.59
N VAL A 70 8.18 6.04 -0.98
CA VAL A 70 8.39 5.50 0.36
C VAL A 70 8.50 3.98 0.24
N PHE A 71 9.62 3.44 0.68
CA PHE A 71 9.84 2.00 0.72
C PHE A 71 9.83 1.54 2.16
N VAL A 72 8.96 0.60 2.49
CA VAL A 72 8.86 0.04 3.83
C VAL A 72 9.30 -1.42 3.77
N PRO A 73 10.49 -1.74 4.27
CA PRO A 73 10.96 -3.12 4.25
C PRO A 73 10.18 -3.98 5.25
N ALA A 74 10.16 -5.27 4.99
CA ALA A 74 9.54 -6.24 5.90
C ALA A 74 10.05 -6.03 7.32
N GLY A 75 9.14 -6.10 8.28
CA GLY A 75 9.46 -5.92 9.70
C GLY A 75 9.36 -4.49 10.22
N THR A 76 8.99 -3.54 9.38
CA THR A 76 8.87 -2.13 9.81
C THR A 76 7.42 -1.79 10.10
N ALA A 77 7.15 -1.37 11.32
CA ALA A 77 5.80 -0.95 11.74
C ALA A 77 5.44 0.38 11.09
N HIS A 78 4.21 0.48 10.57
CA HIS A 78 3.76 1.67 9.87
C HIS A 78 2.24 1.76 9.77
N THR A 79 1.77 2.94 9.44
CA THR A 79 0.43 3.20 8.90
C THR A 79 0.50 4.52 8.11
N TYR A 80 -0.54 4.83 7.36
CA TYR A 80 -0.55 6.10 6.61
C TYR A 80 -1.98 6.59 6.39
N THR A 81 -2.07 7.90 6.19
CA THR A 81 -3.31 8.57 5.80
C THR A 81 -3.08 9.31 4.48
N ALA A 82 -4.13 9.42 3.68
CA ALA A 82 -4.10 10.14 2.42
C ALA A 82 -4.99 11.37 2.52
N ASP A 83 -4.56 12.50 1.95
CA ASP A 83 -5.47 13.63 1.82
C ASP A 83 -6.50 13.36 0.71
N SER A 84 -7.49 14.25 0.57
CA SER A 84 -8.60 14.03 -0.37
C SER A 84 -8.17 14.06 -1.84
N SER A 85 -7.02 14.62 -2.15
CA SER A 85 -6.50 14.71 -3.52
C SER A 85 -5.42 13.68 -3.82
N ALA A 86 -5.06 12.84 -2.86
CA ALA A 86 -3.95 11.92 -3.01
C ALA A 86 -4.21 10.86 -4.08
N ARG A 87 -3.21 10.68 -4.91
CA ARG A 87 -3.12 9.61 -5.88
C ARG A 87 -1.73 9.03 -5.82
N TYR A 88 -1.61 7.74 -5.72
CA TYR A 88 -0.29 7.11 -5.58
C TYR A 88 -0.27 5.71 -6.16
N LEU A 89 0.92 5.25 -6.49
CA LEU A 89 1.14 3.85 -6.85
C LEU A 89 1.47 3.08 -5.58
N LEU A 90 0.82 1.94 -5.42
CA LEU A 90 1.09 1.00 -4.34
C LEU A 90 1.75 -0.22 -4.97
N ILE A 91 2.96 -0.54 -4.51
CA ILE A 91 3.75 -1.64 -5.04
C ILE A 91 3.79 -2.74 -3.98
N LEU A 92 3.28 -3.90 -4.34
CA LEU A 92 2.97 -4.96 -3.40
C LEU A 92 3.49 -6.31 -3.88
N THR A 93 3.63 -7.23 -2.95
CA THR A 93 3.73 -8.65 -3.26
C THR A 93 2.34 -9.24 -3.47
N ASP A 94 2.27 -10.43 -4.04
CA ASP A 94 1.01 -11.16 -4.16
C ASP A 94 0.37 -11.39 -2.80
N GLN A 95 1.16 -11.72 -1.77
CA GLN A 95 0.67 -11.96 -0.43
C GLN A 95 0.01 -10.71 0.17
N LEU A 96 0.65 -9.54 0.03
CA LEU A 96 0.07 -8.29 0.52
C LEU A 96 -1.21 -7.92 -0.24
N ASN A 97 -1.25 -8.17 -1.53
CA ASN A 97 -2.44 -7.90 -2.31
C ASN A 97 -3.63 -8.74 -1.80
N LYS A 98 -3.40 -10.01 -1.53
CA LYS A 98 -4.42 -10.88 -0.96
C LYS A 98 -4.86 -10.43 0.42
N LEU A 99 -3.91 -10.01 1.25
CA LEU A 99 -4.21 -9.47 2.57
C LEU A 99 -5.14 -8.26 2.48
N ILE A 100 -4.82 -7.30 1.61
CA ILE A 100 -5.62 -6.09 1.45
C ILE A 100 -7.02 -6.42 0.97
N GLU A 101 -7.16 -7.31 -0.01
CA GLU A 101 -8.47 -7.73 -0.48
C GLU A 101 -9.30 -8.35 0.64
N GLU A 102 -8.69 -9.19 1.45
CA GLU A 102 -9.39 -9.85 2.55
C GLU A 102 -9.76 -8.87 3.67
N LEU A 103 -8.88 -7.91 3.97
CA LEU A 103 -9.19 -6.86 4.96
C LEU A 103 -10.41 -6.04 4.53
N HIS A 104 -10.49 -5.69 3.25
CA HIS A 104 -11.62 -4.90 2.73
C HIS A 104 -12.94 -5.68 2.79
N ALA A 105 -12.89 -7.00 2.79
CA ALA A 105 -14.07 -7.86 2.85
C ALA A 105 -14.41 -8.33 4.27
N THR A 106 -13.69 -7.83 5.28
CA THR A 106 -13.77 -8.36 6.66
C THR A 106 -14.04 -7.23 7.65
N PRO A 107 -14.91 -7.42 8.65
CA PRO A 107 -15.10 -6.41 9.70
C PRO A 107 -13.81 -6.14 10.47
N ILE A 108 -13.64 -4.90 10.91
CA ILE A 108 -12.43 -4.45 11.62
C ILE A 108 -12.11 -5.34 12.84
N ALA A 109 -13.13 -5.82 13.54
CA ALA A 109 -12.92 -6.67 14.71
C ALA A 109 -12.15 -7.96 14.40
N SER A 110 -12.17 -8.40 13.15
CA SER A 110 -11.47 -9.62 12.71
C SER A 110 -10.18 -9.35 11.97
N HIS A 111 -9.77 -8.08 11.82
CA HIS A 111 -8.56 -7.74 11.06
C HIS A 111 -7.28 -8.35 11.63
N ASN A 112 -7.18 -8.48 12.95
CA ASN A 112 -5.98 -9.04 13.55
C ASN A 112 -5.76 -10.51 13.13
N GLU A 113 -6.83 -11.28 13.01
CA GLU A 113 -6.74 -12.66 12.56
C GLU A 113 -6.36 -12.75 11.09
N VAL A 114 -6.92 -11.87 10.26
CA VAL A 114 -6.56 -11.78 8.84
C VAL A 114 -5.09 -11.42 8.70
N MET A 115 -4.61 -10.43 9.45
CA MET A 115 -3.21 -10.04 9.44
C MET A 115 -2.28 -11.23 9.74
N LYS A 116 -2.59 -11.99 10.78
CA LYS A 116 -1.77 -13.15 11.19
C LYS A 116 -1.70 -14.21 10.10
N LYS A 117 -2.78 -14.41 9.37
CA LYS A 117 -2.84 -15.35 8.26
C LYS A 117 -1.80 -15.03 7.18
N TYR A 118 -1.43 -13.75 7.04
CA TYR A 118 -0.49 -13.28 6.03
C TYR A 118 0.82 -12.76 6.65
N HIS A 119 1.24 -13.36 7.77
CA HIS A 119 2.49 -13.02 8.45
C HIS A 119 2.60 -11.55 8.82
N SER A 120 1.49 -11.00 9.26
CA SER A 120 1.38 -9.60 9.65
C SER A 120 0.72 -9.49 11.02
N GLU A 121 0.80 -8.30 11.61
CA GLU A 121 0.28 -8.10 12.96
C GLU A 121 -0.17 -6.66 13.14
N ILE A 122 -1.28 -6.48 13.86
CA ILE A 122 -1.71 -5.16 14.32
C ILE A 122 -0.98 -4.85 15.61
N LEU A 123 -0.39 -3.67 15.67
CA LEU A 123 0.30 -3.17 16.85
C LEU A 123 -0.55 -2.12 17.54
N LYS A 124 -0.45 -2.03 18.83
CA LYS A 124 -1.23 -1.05 19.59
C LYS A 124 -0.50 0.28 19.74
#